data_fa04900a6d101e8bff4e39d0920f7169
#
_entry.id   fa04900a6d101e8bff4e39d0920f7169
#
_cell.length_a   1.000
_cell.length_b   1.000
_cell.length_c   1.000
_cell.angle_alpha   90.00
_cell.angle_beta   90.00
_cell.angle_gamma   90.00
#
_symmetry.space_group_name_H-M   'P 1'
#
loop_
_entity.id
_entity.type
_entity.pdbx_description
1 polymer ?
#
loop_
_entity_poly.entity_id
_entity_poly.type
_entity_poly.pdbx_seq_one_letter_code
_entity_poly.pdbx_strand_id
1 'polypeptide(L)'
;MSLSSKTKSRATTSDNTSPDVPVLKLDTRSKILKAAIMVFADIGYDAASLRQITSLAGVNHGSIKYHYNGKEELWQACVIYLYAQLETALVIPDVSQPKMTLRDSIERSMRLYIRFLAKHPELFKITMYETMHDSPRLEWLTKNITIPYTKQSLKLIRKAKKAGVYPDKIPTMNLFYLLVGASRYTYFIAPEASKVFGKDLTSDKEIKRHEDAVIQLFLGK
;
A
#
# COMPACT_ATOMS: atom_id res chain seq x y z
N MET A 1 -45.42 -56.27 -44.76
CA MET A 1 -44.33 -55.50 -45.37
C MET A 1 -44.33 -54.13 -44.77
N SER A 2 -43.41 -53.89 -43.84
CA SER A 2 -43.34 -52.63 -43.19
C SER A 2 -41.87 -52.24 -43.04
N LEU A 3 -41.49 -51.11 -43.55
CA LEU A 3 -40.13 -50.58 -43.52
C LEU A 3 -40.04 -49.57 -42.39
N SER A 4 -39.19 -49.88 -41.43
CA SER A 4 -38.84 -49.04 -40.31
C SER A 4 -37.74 -48.01 -40.67
N SER A 5 -38.01 -46.73 -40.54
CA SER A 5 -37.00 -45.65 -40.65
C SER A 5 -36.54 -45.21 -39.30
N LYS A 6 -35.25 -45.42 -38.96
CA LYS A 6 -34.56 -44.91 -37.76
C LYS A 6 -34.13 -43.52 -38.07
N THR A 7 -34.64 -42.53 -37.27
CA THR A 7 -34.17 -41.17 -37.23
C THR A 7 -33.07 -41.06 -36.16
N LYS A 8 -31.86 -40.72 -36.60
CA LYS A 8 -30.73 -40.39 -35.70
C LYS A 8 -30.86 -38.96 -35.21
N SER A 9 -31.04 -38.78 -33.91
CA SER A 9 -30.90 -37.50 -33.24
C SER A 9 -29.41 -37.13 -33.14
N ARG A 10 -29.07 -35.95 -33.61
CA ARG A 10 -27.73 -35.37 -33.58
C ARG A 10 -27.66 -34.43 -32.37
N ALA A 11 -26.94 -34.87 -31.35
CA ALA A 11 -26.63 -34.03 -30.18
C ALA A 11 -25.64 -32.95 -30.60
N THR A 12 -26.02 -31.69 -30.48
CA THR A 12 -25.15 -30.52 -30.59
C THR A 12 -24.50 -30.28 -29.22
N THR A 13 -23.21 -30.60 -29.09
CA THR A 13 -22.35 -30.19 -28.00
C THR A 13 -22.07 -28.69 -28.13
N SER A 14 -22.61 -27.90 -27.22
CA SER A 14 -22.25 -26.49 -27.08
C SER A 14 -20.87 -26.41 -26.42
N ASP A 15 -19.88 -26.06 -27.21
CA ASP A 15 -18.53 -25.68 -26.75
C ASP A 15 -18.62 -24.33 -26.01
N ASN A 16 -18.58 -24.40 -24.70
CA ASN A 16 -18.56 -23.21 -23.81
C ASN A 16 -17.12 -22.92 -23.46
N THR A 17 -16.31 -22.48 -24.42
CA THR A 17 -14.98 -21.95 -24.18
C THR A 17 -15.11 -20.53 -23.73
N SER A 18 -15.09 -20.33 -22.39
CA SER A 18 -14.82 -19.03 -21.80
C SER A 18 -13.44 -18.55 -22.25
N PRO A 19 -13.27 -17.26 -22.62
CA PRO A 19 -11.96 -16.75 -23.03
C PRO A 19 -10.99 -16.85 -21.86
N ASP A 20 -9.91 -17.58 -22.09
CA ASP A 20 -8.77 -17.72 -21.17
C ASP A 20 -8.12 -16.34 -21.04
N VAL A 21 -8.47 -15.61 -19.98
CA VAL A 21 -7.82 -14.34 -19.62
C VAL A 21 -6.40 -14.70 -19.21
N PRO A 22 -5.35 -14.20 -19.89
CA PRO A 22 -3.98 -14.53 -19.53
C PRO A 22 -3.72 -14.06 -18.12
N VAL A 23 -3.65 -14.97 -17.16
CA VAL A 23 -3.10 -14.69 -15.83
C VAL A 23 -1.64 -14.33 -16.05
N LEU A 24 -1.31 -13.03 -15.98
CA LEU A 24 0.07 -12.54 -16.05
C LEU A 24 0.88 -13.29 -14.99
N LYS A 25 1.65 -14.29 -15.40
CA LYS A 25 2.55 -15.01 -14.53
C LYS A 25 3.59 -14.02 -14.03
N LEU A 26 3.50 -13.65 -12.75
CA LEU A 26 4.52 -12.84 -12.10
C LEU A 26 5.88 -13.51 -12.31
N ASP A 27 6.88 -12.73 -12.66
CA ASP A 27 8.25 -13.21 -12.74
C ASP A 27 8.77 -13.64 -11.36
N THR A 28 9.83 -14.42 -11.32
CA THR A 28 10.41 -14.94 -10.09
C THR A 28 10.79 -13.84 -9.12
N ARG A 29 11.32 -12.72 -9.62
CA ARG A 29 11.73 -11.56 -8.83
C ARG A 29 10.53 -10.93 -8.11
N SER A 30 9.42 -10.73 -8.80
CA SER A 30 8.17 -10.19 -8.23
C SER A 30 7.52 -11.12 -7.22
N LYS A 31 7.59 -12.46 -7.43
CA LYS A 31 7.08 -13.45 -6.46
C LYS A 31 7.87 -13.37 -5.14
N ILE A 32 9.20 -13.32 -5.23
CA ILE A 32 10.07 -13.18 -4.05
C ILE A 32 9.76 -11.88 -3.32
N LEU A 33 9.64 -10.76 -4.02
CA LEU A 33 9.38 -9.46 -3.43
C LEU A 33 8.05 -9.43 -2.66
N LYS A 34 6.98 -9.95 -3.25
CA LYS A 34 5.67 -10.01 -2.58
C LYS A 34 5.70 -10.90 -1.35
N ALA A 35 6.31 -12.08 -1.44
CA ALA A 35 6.46 -12.98 -0.29
C ALA A 35 7.31 -12.34 0.82
N ALA A 36 8.38 -11.64 0.47
CA ALA A 36 9.24 -10.95 1.42
C ALA A 36 8.50 -9.82 2.15
N ILE A 37 7.71 -9.02 1.44
CA ILE A 37 6.86 -7.97 2.04
C ILE A 37 5.93 -8.58 3.09
N MET A 38 5.26 -9.69 2.77
CA MET A 38 4.35 -10.36 3.72
C MET A 38 5.10 -10.85 4.96
N VAL A 39 6.22 -11.55 4.78
CA VAL A 39 7.00 -12.09 5.90
C VAL A 39 7.60 -10.98 6.76
N PHE A 40 8.22 -9.96 6.16
CA PHE A 40 8.79 -8.85 6.92
C PHE A 40 7.74 -8.01 7.65
N ALA A 41 6.54 -7.85 7.08
CA ALA A 41 5.45 -7.15 7.74
C ALA A 41 4.82 -7.93 8.89
N ASP A 42 4.91 -9.26 8.87
CA ASP A 42 4.32 -10.13 9.88
C ASP A 42 5.24 -10.32 11.10
N ILE A 43 6.50 -10.67 10.87
CA ILE A 43 7.44 -11.06 11.93
C ILE A 43 8.70 -10.19 12.03
N GLY A 44 8.81 -9.13 11.24
CA GLY A 44 9.97 -8.25 11.20
C GLY A 44 11.17 -8.86 10.46
N TYR A 45 12.22 -8.04 10.30
CA TYR A 45 13.41 -8.46 9.60
C TYR A 45 14.16 -9.60 10.31
N ASP A 46 14.42 -9.48 11.60
CA ASP A 46 15.34 -10.38 12.30
C ASP A 46 14.79 -11.81 12.38
N ALA A 47 13.51 -12.00 12.66
CA ALA A 47 12.85 -13.29 12.71
C ALA A 47 12.59 -13.92 11.33
N ALA A 48 12.54 -13.12 10.27
CA ALA A 48 12.31 -13.61 8.92
C ALA A 48 13.49 -14.42 8.39
N SER A 49 13.24 -15.56 7.76
CA SER A 49 14.27 -16.36 7.07
C SER A 49 14.06 -16.37 5.57
N LEU A 50 15.18 -16.43 4.81
CA LEU A 50 15.12 -16.58 3.35
C LEU A 50 14.38 -17.86 2.93
N ARG A 51 14.43 -18.91 3.76
CA ARG A 51 13.71 -20.17 3.50
C ARG A 51 12.20 -19.99 3.59
N GLN A 52 11.70 -19.25 4.58
CA GLN A 52 10.27 -18.92 4.66
C GLN A 52 9.81 -18.13 3.43
N ILE A 53 10.58 -17.11 3.04
CA ILE A 53 10.28 -16.27 1.88
C ILE A 53 10.24 -17.10 0.59
N THR A 54 11.25 -17.95 0.35
CA THR A 54 11.27 -18.79 -0.87
C THR A 54 10.18 -19.84 -0.88
N SER A 55 9.85 -20.43 0.26
CA SER A 55 8.73 -21.37 0.41
C SER A 55 7.41 -20.69 0.06
N LEU A 56 7.17 -19.49 0.61
CA LEU A 56 5.95 -18.72 0.33
C LEU A 56 5.88 -18.25 -1.14
N ALA A 57 7.02 -17.90 -1.73
CA ALA A 57 7.11 -17.48 -3.13
C ALA A 57 6.98 -18.66 -4.12
N GLY A 58 7.10 -19.91 -3.66
CA GLY A 58 7.12 -21.09 -4.52
C GLY A 58 8.33 -21.12 -5.45
N VAL A 59 9.52 -20.70 -4.96
CA VAL A 59 10.75 -20.60 -5.75
C VAL A 59 11.92 -21.31 -5.07
N ASN A 60 12.99 -21.58 -5.83
CA ASN A 60 14.22 -22.17 -5.34
C ASN A 60 14.97 -21.22 -4.39
N HIS A 61 15.60 -21.74 -3.34
CA HIS A 61 16.35 -20.95 -2.35
C HIS A 61 17.46 -20.07 -2.98
N GLY A 62 18.16 -20.57 -3.98
CA GLY A 62 19.18 -19.82 -4.71
C GLY A 62 18.69 -18.59 -5.46
N SER A 63 17.38 -18.54 -5.73
CA SER A 63 16.76 -17.43 -6.47
C SER A 63 16.88 -16.09 -5.75
N ILE A 64 16.90 -16.06 -4.42
CA ILE A 64 17.06 -14.79 -3.68
C ILE A 64 18.46 -14.23 -3.89
N LYS A 65 19.50 -15.07 -3.77
CA LYS A 65 20.88 -14.61 -4.02
C LYS A 65 21.06 -14.09 -5.44
N TYR A 66 20.41 -14.74 -6.40
CA TYR A 66 20.47 -14.33 -7.81
C TYR A 66 19.79 -12.98 -8.08
N HIS A 67 18.60 -12.73 -7.47
CA HIS A 67 17.79 -11.53 -7.77
C HIS A 67 18.06 -10.36 -6.83
N TYR A 68 18.49 -10.61 -5.59
CA TYR A 68 18.56 -9.60 -4.51
C TYR A 68 19.85 -9.67 -3.69
N ASN A 69 20.81 -10.53 -4.06
CA ASN A 69 22.11 -10.67 -3.39
C ASN A 69 22.04 -11.02 -1.88
N GLY A 70 20.88 -11.02 -1.23
CA GLY A 70 20.71 -11.41 0.16
C GLY A 70 19.47 -10.83 0.82
N LYS A 71 19.36 -11.06 2.14
CA LYS A 71 18.18 -10.68 2.94
C LYS A 71 18.04 -9.16 3.08
N GLU A 72 19.17 -8.46 3.27
CA GLU A 72 19.17 -7.02 3.48
C GLU A 72 18.77 -6.27 2.21
N GLU A 73 19.37 -6.60 1.07
CA GLU A 73 19.01 -5.96 -0.20
C GLU A 73 17.57 -6.30 -0.62
N LEU A 74 17.10 -7.51 -0.30
CA LEU A 74 15.69 -7.87 -0.49
C LEU A 74 14.77 -7.00 0.38
N TRP A 75 15.13 -6.78 1.65
CA TRP A 75 14.36 -5.90 2.54
C TRP A 75 14.36 -4.45 2.03
N GLN A 76 15.50 -3.92 1.62
CA GLN A 76 15.61 -2.59 1.00
C GLN A 76 14.73 -2.49 -0.26
N ALA A 77 14.74 -3.51 -1.11
CA ALA A 77 13.89 -3.57 -2.29
C ALA A 77 12.39 -3.58 -1.93
N CYS A 78 11.99 -4.25 -0.84
CA CYS A 78 10.61 -4.21 -0.34
C CYS A 78 10.21 -2.79 0.07
N VAL A 79 11.05 -2.09 0.82
CA VAL A 79 10.79 -0.72 1.27
C VAL A 79 10.70 0.23 0.06
N ILE A 80 11.67 0.18 -0.84
CA ILE A 80 11.67 1.00 -2.07
C ILE A 80 10.41 0.75 -2.89
N TYR A 81 10.02 -0.50 -3.09
CA TYR A 81 8.83 -0.86 -3.84
C TYR A 81 7.55 -0.29 -3.21
N LEU A 82 7.38 -0.42 -1.89
CA LEU A 82 6.19 0.08 -1.19
C LEU A 82 6.09 1.60 -1.25
N TYR A 83 7.21 2.32 -1.11
CA TYR A 83 7.23 3.77 -1.27
C TYR A 83 6.97 4.21 -2.71
N ALA A 84 7.50 3.51 -3.71
CA ALA A 84 7.19 3.78 -5.11
C ALA A 84 5.69 3.55 -5.44
N GLN A 85 5.06 2.52 -4.83
CA GLN A 85 3.61 2.33 -4.94
C GLN A 85 2.84 3.49 -4.29
N LEU A 86 3.26 3.97 -3.12
CA LEU A 86 2.68 5.13 -2.48
C LEU A 86 2.82 6.38 -3.36
N GLU A 87 4.00 6.65 -3.89
CA GLU A 87 4.21 7.79 -4.79
C GLU A 87 3.29 7.73 -6.01
N THR A 88 3.20 6.56 -6.65
CA THR A 88 2.30 6.34 -7.79
C THR A 88 0.84 6.59 -7.41
N ALA A 89 0.41 6.14 -6.23
CA ALA A 89 -0.96 6.34 -5.74
C ALA A 89 -1.27 7.81 -5.44
N LEU A 90 -0.24 8.61 -5.08
CA LEU A 90 -0.37 10.04 -4.80
C LEU A 90 -0.29 10.92 -6.05
N VAL A 91 0.12 10.39 -7.20
CA VAL A 91 0.10 11.13 -8.45
C VAL A 91 -1.33 11.48 -8.81
N ILE A 92 -1.65 12.76 -8.77
CA ILE A 92 -2.90 13.29 -9.31
C ILE A 92 -2.65 13.45 -10.81
N PRO A 93 -3.37 12.71 -11.67
CA PRO A 93 -3.25 12.95 -13.12
C PRO A 93 -3.58 14.42 -13.41
N ASP A 94 -2.60 15.15 -13.90
CA ASP A 94 -2.77 16.57 -14.32
C ASP A 94 -3.47 16.62 -15.68
N VAL A 95 -4.64 15.99 -15.78
CA VAL A 95 -5.34 15.96 -17.06
C VAL A 95 -6.69 16.63 -16.90
N SER A 96 -6.75 17.87 -17.30
CA SER A 96 -7.98 18.57 -17.71
C SER A 96 -8.98 19.01 -16.62
N GLN A 97 -8.58 19.15 -15.37
CA GLN A 97 -9.44 19.85 -14.40
C GLN A 97 -9.09 21.36 -14.41
N PRO A 98 -9.91 22.23 -14.96
CA PRO A 98 -9.68 23.66 -14.87
C PRO A 98 -9.84 24.09 -13.41
N LYS A 99 -8.74 24.54 -12.78
CA LYS A 99 -8.68 25.27 -11.52
C LYS A 99 -8.92 24.46 -10.22
N MET A 100 -8.19 23.35 -10.02
CA MET A 100 -8.10 22.77 -8.69
C MET A 100 -7.34 23.73 -7.76
N THR A 101 -7.95 24.15 -6.65
CA THR A 101 -7.27 24.99 -5.66
C THR A 101 -6.19 24.19 -4.92
N LEU A 102 -5.24 24.90 -4.28
CA LEU A 102 -4.25 24.22 -3.42
C LEU A 102 -4.92 23.40 -2.32
N ARG A 103 -6.03 23.90 -1.75
CA ARG A 103 -6.83 23.20 -0.74
C ARG A 103 -7.40 21.90 -1.28
N ASP A 104 -8.02 21.92 -2.47
CA ASP A 104 -8.60 20.72 -3.08
C ASP A 104 -7.53 19.69 -3.42
N SER A 105 -6.36 20.15 -3.89
CA SER A 105 -5.20 19.28 -4.14
C SER A 105 -4.71 18.58 -2.87
N ILE A 106 -4.64 19.32 -1.76
CA ILE A 106 -4.24 18.77 -0.46
C ILE A 106 -5.28 17.79 0.05
N GLU A 107 -6.57 18.13 0.02
CA GLU A 107 -7.66 17.22 0.41
C GLU A 107 -7.58 15.92 -0.38
N ARG A 108 -7.47 16.00 -1.70
CA ARG A 108 -7.35 14.82 -2.57
C ARG A 108 -6.12 13.98 -2.22
N SER A 109 -4.96 14.59 -2.03
CA SER A 109 -3.75 13.88 -1.64
C SER A 109 -3.89 13.18 -0.29
N MET A 110 -4.54 13.82 0.69
CA MET A 110 -4.81 13.22 1.99
C MET A 110 -5.72 11.99 1.86
N ARG A 111 -6.80 12.07 1.09
CA ARG A 111 -7.70 10.93 0.84
C ARG A 111 -6.98 9.77 0.17
N LEU A 112 -6.20 10.04 -0.87
CA LEU A 112 -5.39 9.01 -1.56
C LEU A 112 -4.38 8.36 -0.61
N TYR A 113 -3.71 9.15 0.24
CA TYR A 113 -2.76 8.67 1.23
C TYR A 113 -3.42 7.75 2.26
N ILE A 114 -4.54 8.18 2.85
CA ILE A 114 -5.30 7.38 3.83
C ILE A 114 -5.75 6.06 3.20
N ARG A 115 -6.33 6.11 2.00
CA ARG A 115 -6.81 4.93 1.27
C ARG A 115 -5.69 3.97 0.92
N PHE A 116 -4.54 4.50 0.50
CA PHE A 116 -3.36 3.68 0.25
C PHE A 116 -2.91 2.95 1.51
N LEU A 117 -2.78 3.65 2.63
CA LEU A 117 -2.34 3.05 3.91
C LEU A 117 -3.33 2.00 4.45
N ALA A 118 -4.62 2.20 4.23
CA ALA A 118 -5.65 1.23 4.60
C ALA A 118 -5.50 -0.09 3.83
N LYS A 119 -5.08 0.00 2.56
CA LYS A 119 -4.91 -1.16 1.66
C LYS A 119 -3.50 -1.75 1.70
N HIS A 120 -2.52 -1.01 2.22
CA HIS A 120 -1.11 -1.39 2.29
C HIS A 120 -0.54 -1.21 3.71
N PRO A 121 -1.11 -1.89 4.73
CA PRO A 121 -0.64 -1.76 6.11
C PRO A 121 0.80 -2.26 6.30
N GLU A 122 1.29 -3.10 5.39
CA GLU A 122 2.65 -3.64 5.38
C GLU A 122 3.71 -2.54 5.32
N LEU A 123 3.47 -1.43 4.60
CA LEU A 123 4.40 -0.30 4.56
C LEU A 123 4.69 0.24 5.95
N PHE A 124 3.64 0.44 6.73
CA PHE A 124 3.79 0.98 8.08
C PHE A 124 4.37 -0.07 9.05
N LYS A 125 3.95 -1.32 8.97
CA LYS A 125 4.46 -2.41 9.81
C LYS A 125 5.97 -2.58 9.66
N ILE A 126 6.47 -2.68 8.42
CA ILE A 126 7.90 -2.85 8.14
C ILE A 126 8.71 -1.66 8.68
N THR A 127 8.27 -0.42 8.42
CA THR A 127 9.02 0.78 8.84
C THR A 127 8.94 1.02 10.34
N MET A 128 7.80 0.74 10.97
CA MET A 128 7.63 0.89 12.41
C MET A 128 8.46 -0.13 13.19
N TYR A 129 8.59 -1.35 12.67
CA TYR A 129 9.43 -2.37 13.28
C TYR A 129 10.87 -1.89 13.49
N GLU A 130 11.47 -1.30 12.43
CA GLU A 130 12.82 -0.75 12.51
C GLU A 130 12.92 0.43 13.49
N THR A 131 11.91 1.30 13.51
CA THR A 131 11.86 2.45 14.42
C THR A 131 11.78 2.02 15.89
N MET A 132 11.02 0.98 16.19
CA MET A 132 10.85 0.48 17.57
C MET A 132 12.10 -0.21 18.13
N HIS A 133 12.96 -0.76 17.25
CA HIS A 133 14.12 -1.56 17.65
C HIS A 133 15.46 -0.81 17.47
N ASP A 134 15.43 0.46 17.01
CA ASP A 134 16.63 1.25 16.70
C ASP A 134 17.69 0.46 15.93
N SER A 135 17.24 -0.23 14.90
CA SER A 135 18.05 -1.19 14.16
C SER A 135 19.04 -0.49 13.20
N PRO A 136 20.13 -1.16 12.76
CA PRO A 136 21.03 -0.62 11.72
C PRO A 136 20.29 -0.25 10.42
N ARG A 137 19.18 -0.92 10.13
CA ARG A 137 18.33 -0.63 8.96
C ARG A 137 17.54 0.66 9.12
N LEU A 138 17.32 1.15 10.36
CA LEU A 138 16.70 2.45 10.62
C LEU A 138 17.54 3.59 10.05
N GLU A 139 18.86 3.53 10.15
CA GLU A 139 19.74 4.55 9.56
C GLU A 139 19.58 4.59 8.03
N TRP A 140 19.64 3.42 7.39
CA TRP A 140 19.44 3.32 5.95
C TRP A 140 18.05 3.83 5.53
N LEU A 141 16.99 3.40 6.22
CA LEU A 141 15.61 3.82 5.99
C LEU A 141 15.46 5.34 6.12
N THR A 142 16.02 5.90 7.18
CA THR A 142 15.95 7.34 7.46
C THR A 142 16.67 8.14 6.38
N LYS A 143 17.89 7.76 6.03
CA LYS A 143 18.72 8.46 5.05
C LYS A 143 18.14 8.39 3.64
N ASN A 144 17.72 7.20 3.20
CA ASN A 144 17.38 6.95 1.80
C ASN A 144 15.90 7.18 1.50
N ILE A 145 15.02 7.07 2.50
CA ILE A 145 13.56 7.12 2.32
C ILE A 145 12.94 8.26 3.14
N THR A 146 13.06 8.20 4.48
CA THR A 146 12.26 9.06 5.36
C THR A 146 12.63 10.54 5.21
N ILE A 147 13.91 10.88 5.16
CA ILE A 147 14.37 12.28 5.00
C ILE A 147 13.91 12.89 3.67
N PRO A 148 14.12 12.27 2.50
CA PRO A 148 13.64 12.79 1.23
C PRO A 148 12.13 13.02 1.23
N TYR A 149 11.37 12.03 1.69
CA TYR A 149 9.91 12.08 1.75
C TYR A 149 9.39 13.18 2.68
N THR A 150 9.97 13.28 3.88
CA THR A 150 9.62 14.31 4.86
C THR A 150 9.94 15.71 4.36
N LYS A 151 11.11 15.92 3.71
CA LYS A 151 11.48 17.24 3.14
C LYS A 151 10.45 17.72 2.13
N GLN A 152 9.96 16.85 1.26
CA GLN A 152 8.93 17.18 0.26
C GLN A 152 7.60 17.52 0.95
N SER A 153 7.17 16.73 1.92
CA SER A 153 5.94 16.96 2.68
C SER A 153 5.98 18.26 3.46
N LEU A 154 7.10 18.57 4.15
CA LEU A 154 7.27 19.84 4.87
C LEU A 154 7.24 21.05 3.94
N LYS A 155 7.77 20.94 2.72
CA LYS A 155 7.68 22.01 1.70
C LYS A 155 6.22 22.29 1.34
N LEU A 156 5.43 21.25 1.11
CA LEU A 156 4.00 21.37 0.80
C LEU A 156 3.23 21.99 1.98
N ILE A 157 3.47 21.52 3.20
CA ILE A 157 2.83 22.06 4.41
C ILE A 157 3.14 23.55 4.59
N ARG A 158 4.40 23.98 4.40
CA ARG A 158 4.75 25.41 4.46
C ARG A 158 4.02 26.24 3.41
N LYS A 159 3.90 25.71 2.16
CA LYS A 159 3.12 26.34 1.10
C LYS A 159 1.64 26.48 1.49
N ALA A 160 1.06 25.43 2.07
CA ALA A 160 -0.33 25.39 2.52
C ALA A 160 -0.60 26.36 3.68
N LYS A 161 0.33 26.47 4.65
CA LYS A 161 0.25 27.46 5.73
C LYS A 161 0.27 28.89 5.19
N LYS A 162 1.21 29.21 4.28
CA LYS A 162 1.27 30.54 3.65
C LYS A 162 0.00 30.90 2.86
N ALA A 163 -0.69 29.90 2.33
CA ALA A 163 -1.96 30.06 1.60
C ALA A 163 -3.20 30.05 2.52
N GLY A 164 -3.03 29.98 3.85
CA GLY A 164 -4.13 29.95 4.82
C GLY A 164 -4.92 28.63 4.84
N VAL A 165 -4.40 27.56 4.20
CA VAL A 165 -5.07 26.24 4.18
C VAL A 165 -4.89 25.54 5.53
N TYR A 166 -3.72 25.68 6.17
CA TYR A 166 -3.43 25.17 7.50
C TYR A 166 -3.21 26.28 8.52
N PRO A 167 -3.51 26.02 9.81
CA PRO A 167 -3.26 26.98 10.88
C PRO A 167 -1.78 27.39 10.95
N ASP A 168 -1.51 28.70 10.98
CA ASP A 168 -0.14 29.19 10.99
C ASP A 168 0.54 28.99 12.35
N LYS A 169 -0.23 28.99 13.45
CA LYS A 169 0.28 28.86 14.82
C LYS A 169 0.87 27.49 15.16
N ILE A 170 0.52 26.42 14.42
CA ILE A 170 1.05 25.08 14.67
C ILE A 170 2.43 24.95 13.99
N PRO A 171 3.51 24.60 14.70
CA PRO A 171 4.80 24.38 14.07
C PRO A 171 4.72 23.34 12.97
N THR A 172 5.43 23.57 11.86
CA THR A 172 5.32 22.72 10.64
C THR A 172 5.63 21.24 10.90
N MET A 173 6.64 20.96 11.76
CA MET A 173 6.99 19.60 12.15
C MET A 173 5.86 18.91 12.93
N ASN A 174 5.27 19.62 13.89
CA ASN A 174 4.15 19.09 14.68
C ASN A 174 2.95 18.81 13.80
N LEU A 175 2.61 19.73 12.88
CA LEU A 175 1.52 19.54 11.94
C LEU A 175 1.77 18.32 11.03
N PHE A 176 3.01 18.14 10.56
CA PHE A 176 3.39 16.96 9.79
C PHE A 176 3.12 15.65 10.57
N TYR A 177 3.60 15.55 11.81
CA TYR A 177 3.39 14.32 12.59
C TYR A 177 1.94 14.11 13.01
N LEU A 178 1.17 15.18 13.25
CA LEU A 178 -0.26 15.08 13.50
C LEU A 178 -1.01 14.53 12.26
N LEU A 179 -0.71 15.07 11.08
CA LEU A 179 -1.30 14.59 9.81
C LEU A 179 -0.95 13.11 9.56
N VAL A 180 0.32 12.76 9.70
CA VAL A 180 0.80 11.39 9.47
C VAL A 180 0.21 10.43 10.50
N GLY A 181 0.18 10.80 11.78
CA GLY A 181 -0.39 9.98 12.85
C GLY A 181 -1.88 9.75 12.66
N ALA A 182 -2.66 10.82 12.47
CA ALA A 182 -4.08 10.74 12.23
C ALA A 182 -4.43 9.88 11.01
N SER A 183 -3.62 9.95 9.95
CA SER A 183 -3.91 9.22 8.70
C SER A 183 -3.64 7.72 8.78
N ARG A 184 -2.67 7.26 9.58
CA ARG A 184 -2.16 5.88 9.50
C ARG A 184 -2.36 5.03 10.75
N TYR A 185 -2.43 5.64 11.95
CA TYR A 185 -2.48 4.90 13.20
C TYR A 185 -3.67 3.94 13.28
N THR A 186 -4.83 4.36 12.82
CA THR A 186 -6.05 3.54 12.75
C THR A 186 -5.84 2.20 12.04
N TYR A 187 -5.06 2.19 10.95
CA TYR A 187 -4.81 0.96 10.18
C TYR A 187 -3.72 0.08 10.78
N PHE A 188 -2.84 0.66 11.57
CA PHE A 188 -1.86 -0.10 12.35
C PHE A 188 -2.53 -0.93 13.44
N ILE A 189 -3.49 -0.32 14.15
CA ILE A 189 -4.24 -0.99 15.23
C ILE A 189 -5.56 -1.61 14.74
N ALA A 190 -5.81 -1.67 13.44
CA ALA A 190 -7.10 -2.13 12.90
C ALA A 190 -7.56 -3.50 13.44
N PRO A 191 -6.69 -4.52 13.66
CA PRO A 191 -7.12 -5.79 14.24
C PRO A 191 -7.71 -5.66 15.66
N GLU A 192 -7.13 -4.81 16.50
CA GLU A 192 -7.62 -4.50 17.85
C GLU A 192 -8.88 -3.65 17.79
N ALA A 193 -8.79 -2.51 17.10
CA ALA A 193 -9.87 -1.54 17.01
C ALA A 193 -11.14 -2.13 16.37
N SER A 194 -11.00 -3.03 15.40
CA SER A 194 -12.14 -3.75 14.81
C SER A 194 -12.88 -4.61 15.83
N LYS A 195 -12.15 -5.25 16.76
CA LYS A 195 -12.75 -6.01 17.86
C LYS A 195 -13.44 -5.10 18.87
N VAL A 196 -12.80 -3.97 19.22
CA VAL A 196 -13.36 -3.01 20.19
C VAL A 196 -14.67 -2.39 19.68
N PHE A 197 -14.71 -2.01 18.42
CA PHE A 197 -15.86 -1.30 17.84
C PHE A 197 -16.84 -2.20 17.08
N GLY A 198 -16.56 -3.51 16.95
CA GLY A 198 -17.39 -4.45 16.19
C GLY A 198 -17.51 -4.11 14.71
N LYS A 199 -16.46 -3.51 14.11
CA LYS A 199 -16.47 -3.02 12.73
C LYS A 199 -15.16 -3.37 12.03
N ASP A 200 -15.25 -3.71 10.74
CA ASP A 200 -14.06 -3.82 9.89
C ASP A 200 -13.60 -2.41 9.47
N LEU A 201 -12.55 -1.91 10.14
CA LEU A 201 -11.98 -0.59 9.86
C LEU A 201 -11.27 -0.51 8.51
N THR A 202 -11.04 -1.65 7.83
CA THR A 202 -10.43 -1.71 6.50
C THR A 202 -11.48 -1.76 5.38
N SER A 203 -12.78 -1.81 5.71
CA SER A 203 -13.87 -1.71 4.74
C SER A 203 -13.91 -0.33 4.07
N ASP A 204 -14.30 -0.27 2.79
CA ASP A 204 -14.38 1.00 2.04
C ASP A 204 -15.27 2.05 2.74
N LYS A 205 -16.32 1.61 3.45
CA LYS A 205 -17.20 2.47 4.24
C LYS A 205 -16.47 3.13 5.41
N GLU A 206 -15.74 2.37 6.20
CA GLU A 206 -15.00 2.90 7.36
C GLU A 206 -13.76 3.68 6.94
N ILE A 207 -13.08 3.28 5.85
CA ILE A 207 -12.01 4.07 5.24
C ILE A 207 -12.53 5.45 4.85
N LYS A 208 -13.67 5.53 4.14
CA LYS A 208 -14.26 6.81 3.76
C LYS A 208 -14.64 7.67 4.97
N ARG A 209 -15.19 7.07 6.02
CA ARG A 209 -15.51 7.79 7.28
C ARG A 209 -14.25 8.37 7.93
N HIS A 210 -13.17 7.60 7.94
CA HIS A 210 -11.89 8.06 8.47
C HIS A 210 -11.30 9.19 7.62
N GLU A 211 -11.35 9.07 6.29
CA GLU A 211 -10.97 10.14 5.37
C GLU A 211 -11.72 11.43 5.70
N ASP A 212 -13.06 11.36 5.81
CA ASP A 212 -13.89 12.53 6.06
C ASP A 212 -13.60 13.16 7.44
N ALA A 213 -13.37 12.34 8.48
CA ALA A 213 -13.01 12.82 9.81
C ALA A 213 -11.64 13.54 9.82
N VAL A 214 -10.62 12.98 9.14
CA VAL A 214 -9.30 13.59 9.04
C VAL A 214 -9.36 14.89 8.23
N ILE A 215 -10.11 14.92 7.13
CA ILE A 215 -10.33 16.14 6.34
C ILE A 215 -11.04 17.20 7.15
N GLN A 216 -12.09 16.85 7.88
CA GLN A 216 -12.79 17.80 8.76
C GLN A 216 -11.87 18.37 9.84
N LEU A 217 -11.06 17.52 10.47
CA LEU A 217 -10.13 17.94 11.53
C LEU A 217 -9.09 18.94 11.04
N PHE A 218 -8.47 18.69 9.89
CA PHE A 218 -7.33 19.48 9.41
C PHE A 218 -7.69 20.60 8.45
N LEU A 219 -8.79 20.46 7.73
CA LEU A 219 -9.23 21.44 6.74
C LEU A 219 -10.54 22.17 7.11
N GLY A 220 -11.24 21.75 8.19
CA GLY A 220 -12.41 22.47 8.67
C GLY A 220 -13.57 22.46 7.66
N LYS A 221 -13.97 21.28 7.19
CA LYS A 221 -15.16 21.12 6.34
C LYS A 221 -16.27 20.44 7.10
#